data_df9cd24208cd88b02dbbe7b8185bfca5
#
_entry.id   df9cd24208cd88b02dbbe7b8185bfca5
#
_cell.length_a   1.000
_cell.length_b   1.000
_cell.length_c   1.000
_cell.angle_alpha   90.00
_cell.angle_beta   90.00
_cell.angle_gamma   90.00
#
_symmetry.space_group_name_H-M   'P 1'
#
loop_
_entity.id
_entity.type
_entity.pdbx_description
1 polymer ?
#
loop_
_entity_poly.entity_id
_entity_poly.type
_entity_poly.pdbx_seq_one_letter_code
_entity_poly.pdbx_strand_id
1 'polypeptide(L)'
;LVLLGIRDQSQFPLIFYRENCADMALCEDDIDPAFIADAACVCATGTHLSHPRTEAAVLKALRLAREGGARTALDIDYRPNLWGVAGHGDGESRFVESQKVTAKLQSTLHLFDLIVGTEEEFHIAGGSTDTLEALKAVRTVSNATLVCKRGPMGAVVFPDEIPASLDDGESGEGFPIEVFNVLGAGDGFMAGLFRGWLRGEDWPTTLKYANACGAFAVSRHG
;
A
#
# COMPACT_ATOMS: atom_id res chain seq x y z
N LEU A 1 -3.73 1.30 -19.13
CA LEU A 1 -3.83 2.75 -19.28
C LEU A 1 -4.45 3.34 -18.00
N VAL A 2 -3.81 4.36 -17.46
CA VAL A 2 -4.38 5.17 -16.37
C VAL A 2 -4.58 6.58 -16.89
N LEU A 3 -5.77 7.13 -16.68
CA LEU A 3 -6.08 8.52 -16.98
C LEU A 3 -6.15 9.28 -15.65
N LEU A 4 -5.30 10.29 -15.51
CA LEU A 4 -5.31 11.23 -14.41
C LEU A 4 -6.06 12.48 -14.84
N GLY A 5 -7.16 12.79 -14.17
CA GLY A 5 -7.83 14.08 -14.26
C GLY A 5 -7.27 15.03 -13.21
N ILE A 6 -7.11 16.29 -13.57
CA ILE A 6 -6.80 17.37 -12.62
C ILE A 6 -8.01 18.29 -12.60
N ARG A 7 -8.81 18.24 -11.52
CA ARG A 7 -10.01 19.09 -11.39
C ARG A 7 -9.64 20.41 -10.69
N ASP A 8 -8.87 20.31 -9.61
CA ASP A 8 -8.36 21.42 -8.83
C ASP A 8 -7.10 20.98 -8.05
N GLN A 9 -6.62 21.80 -7.12
CA GLN A 9 -5.41 21.50 -6.31
C GLN A 9 -5.61 20.35 -5.30
N SER A 10 -6.84 19.89 -5.10
CA SER A 10 -7.21 18.86 -4.12
C SER A 10 -7.85 17.61 -4.73
N GLN A 11 -8.33 17.70 -5.97
CA GLN A 11 -9.11 16.65 -6.62
C GLN A 11 -8.41 16.15 -7.90
N PHE A 12 -7.97 14.90 -7.83
CA PHE A 12 -7.24 14.21 -8.90
C PHE A 12 -7.93 12.87 -9.20
N PRO A 13 -9.07 12.86 -9.93
CA PRO A 13 -9.76 11.62 -10.28
C PRO A 13 -8.86 10.73 -11.15
N LEU A 14 -8.89 9.43 -10.84
CA LEU A 14 -8.11 8.41 -11.54
C LEU A 14 -9.03 7.38 -12.18
N ILE A 15 -8.84 7.13 -13.46
CA ILE A 15 -9.55 6.07 -14.19
C ILE A 15 -8.53 5.02 -14.62
N PHE A 16 -8.75 3.78 -14.19
CA PHE A 16 -7.89 2.65 -14.51
C PHE A 16 -8.52 1.77 -15.60
N TYR A 17 -7.83 1.63 -16.73
CA TYR A 17 -8.15 0.66 -17.76
C TYR A 17 -7.11 -0.46 -17.70
N ARG A 18 -7.42 -1.53 -16.97
CA ARG A 18 -6.49 -2.66 -16.77
C ARG A 18 -6.99 -3.96 -17.39
N GLU A 19 -7.96 -3.91 -18.28
CA GLU A 19 -8.36 -5.06 -19.05
C GLU A 19 -7.27 -5.43 -20.07
N ASN A 20 -6.87 -6.70 -20.10
CA ASN A 20 -5.81 -7.23 -20.95
C ASN A 20 -4.46 -6.51 -20.86
N CYS A 21 -4.14 -5.93 -19.72
CA CYS A 21 -2.82 -5.37 -19.47
C CYS A 21 -1.82 -6.47 -19.13
N ALA A 22 -0.54 -6.22 -19.42
CA ALA A 22 0.53 -7.21 -19.20
C ALA A 22 0.67 -7.64 -17.75
N ASP A 23 0.53 -6.72 -16.81
CA ASP A 23 0.59 -6.99 -15.37
C ASP A 23 -0.53 -7.93 -14.90
N MET A 24 -1.72 -7.88 -15.53
CA MET A 24 -2.82 -8.81 -15.25
C MET A 24 -2.62 -10.21 -15.87
N ALA A 25 -1.63 -10.36 -16.75
CA ALA A 25 -1.24 -11.66 -17.31
C ALA A 25 -0.30 -12.45 -16.39
N LEU A 26 0.29 -11.82 -15.37
CA LEU A 26 1.18 -12.46 -14.40
C LEU A 26 0.55 -13.71 -13.80
N CYS A 27 1.32 -14.80 -13.77
CA CYS A 27 0.87 -16.07 -13.22
C CYS A 27 2.00 -16.77 -12.42
N GLU A 28 1.69 -17.90 -11.79
CA GLU A 28 2.66 -18.63 -10.97
C GLU A 28 3.90 -19.09 -11.75
N ASP A 29 3.77 -19.39 -13.04
CA ASP A 29 4.88 -19.84 -13.88
C ASP A 29 5.89 -18.73 -14.15
N ASP A 30 5.48 -17.46 -14.06
CA ASP A 30 6.36 -16.30 -14.22
C ASP A 30 7.23 -16.04 -12.97
N ILE A 31 6.93 -16.68 -11.85
CA ILE A 31 7.66 -16.50 -10.60
C ILE A 31 8.86 -17.47 -10.56
N ASP A 32 10.04 -16.92 -10.82
CA ASP A 32 11.31 -17.65 -10.76
C ASP A 32 11.80 -17.76 -9.31
N PRO A 33 11.90 -18.97 -8.73
CA PRO A 33 12.39 -19.16 -7.38
C PRO A 33 13.81 -18.63 -7.15
N ALA A 34 14.70 -18.71 -8.14
CA ALA A 34 16.07 -18.24 -8.02
C ALA A 34 16.11 -16.71 -7.95
N PHE A 35 15.28 -16.01 -8.71
CA PHE A 35 15.14 -14.56 -8.64
C PHE A 35 14.61 -14.10 -7.28
N ILE A 36 13.62 -14.80 -6.74
CA ILE A 36 13.07 -14.47 -5.41
C ILE A 36 14.08 -14.74 -4.29
N ALA A 37 14.88 -15.81 -4.40
CA ALA A 37 15.88 -16.17 -3.37
C ALA A 37 16.97 -15.10 -3.19
N ASP A 38 17.29 -14.32 -4.21
CA ASP A 38 18.26 -13.23 -4.17
C ASP A 38 17.68 -11.90 -3.65
N ALA A 39 16.36 -11.84 -3.46
CA ALA A 39 15.69 -10.61 -3.03
C ALA A 39 15.88 -10.34 -1.53
N ALA A 40 16.21 -9.10 -1.17
CA ALA A 40 16.18 -8.65 0.23
C ALA A 40 14.74 -8.46 0.74
N CYS A 41 13.82 -8.14 -0.17
CA CYS A 41 12.41 -7.92 0.12
C CYS A 41 11.55 -8.21 -1.12
N VAL A 42 10.39 -8.81 -0.90
CA VAL A 42 9.32 -8.91 -1.91
C VAL A 42 8.19 -7.99 -1.51
N CYS A 43 7.88 -7.01 -2.36
CA CYS A 43 6.76 -6.10 -2.19
C CYS A 43 5.60 -6.53 -3.08
N ALA A 44 4.42 -6.66 -2.48
CA ALA A 44 3.16 -6.88 -3.19
C ALA A 44 2.26 -5.64 -3.07
N THR A 45 1.35 -5.48 -4.02
CA THR A 45 0.28 -4.49 -3.93
C THR A 45 -1.08 -5.18 -3.85
N GLY A 46 -2.03 -4.58 -3.13
CA GLY A 46 -3.37 -5.13 -2.98
C GLY A 46 -4.12 -5.23 -4.30
N THR A 47 -3.74 -4.44 -5.31
CA THR A 47 -4.33 -4.53 -6.65
C THR A 47 -4.13 -5.92 -7.28
N HIS A 48 -3.00 -6.58 -7.04
CA HIS A 48 -2.74 -7.93 -7.57
C HIS A 48 -3.46 -9.05 -6.81
N LEU A 49 -3.98 -8.75 -5.64
CA LEU A 49 -4.85 -9.67 -4.89
C LEU A 49 -6.31 -9.67 -5.39
N SER A 50 -6.67 -8.73 -6.27
CA SER A 50 -8.02 -8.56 -6.79
C SER A 50 -8.43 -9.60 -7.84
N HIS A 51 -7.46 -10.27 -8.47
CA HIS A 51 -7.71 -11.24 -9.53
C HIS A 51 -7.04 -12.59 -9.23
N PRO A 52 -7.74 -13.73 -9.36
CA PRO A 52 -7.24 -15.05 -8.93
C PRO A 52 -5.88 -15.44 -9.52
N ARG A 53 -5.62 -15.08 -10.77
CA ARG A 53 -4.37 -15.43 -11.46
C ARG A 53 -3.17 -14.69 -10.89
N THR A 54 -3.28 -13.38 -10.74
CA THR A 54 -2.21 -12.53 -10.18
C THR A 54 -2.04 -12.78 -8.69
N GLU A 55 -3.12 -13.06 -7.97
CA GLU A 55 -3.07 -13.48 -6.58
C GLU A 55 -2.25 -14.75 -6.39
N ALA A 56 -2.48 -15.80 -7.21
CA ALA A 56 -1.72 -17.04 -7.11
C ALA A 56 -0.21 -16.79 -7.30
N ALA A 57 0.17 -15.95 -8.27
CA ALA A 57 1.56 -15.54 -8.48
C ALA A 57 2.14 -14.81 -7.26
N VAL A 58 1.40 -13.84 -6.70
CA VAL A 58 1.82 -13.09 -5.49
C VAL A 58 2.01 -14.04 -4.31
N LEU A 59 1.05 -14.92 -4.05
CA LEU A 59 1.13 -15.86 -2.93
C LEU A 59 2.31 -16.84 -3.09
N LYS A 60 2.62 -17.28 -4.33
CA LYS A 60 3.83 -18.07 -4.61
C LYS A 60 5.09 -17.28 -4.30
N ALA A 61 5.19 -16.02 -4.77
CA ALA A 61 6.35 -15.17 -4.53
C ALA A 61 6.58 -14.91 -3.03
N LEU A 62 5.51 -14.61 -2.27
CA LEU A 62 5.57 -14.38 -0.82
C LEU A 62 6.01 -15.65 -0.06
N ARG A 63 5.49 -16.81 -0.44
CA ARG A 63 5.92 -18.08 0.16
C ARG A 63 7.42 -18.33 -0.05
N LEU A 64 7.90 -18.21 -1.29
CA LEU A 64 9.31 -18.37 -1.62
C LEU A 64 10.20 -17.34 -0.89
N ALA A 65 9.77 -16.09 -0.80
CA ALA A 65 10.46 -15.04 -0.05
C ALA A 65 10.63 -15.43 1.42
N ARG A 66 9.56 -15.84 2.07
CA ARG A 66 9.58 -16.25 3.50
C ARG A 66 10.42 -17.50 3.72
N GLU A 67 10.34 -18.50 2.85
CA GLU A 67 11.17 -19.70 2.88
C GLU A 67 12.67 -19.35 2.72
N GLY A 68 12.98 -18.35 1.89
CA GLY A 68 14.34 -17.85 1.67
C GLY A 68 14.84 -16.83 2.70
N GLY A 69 13.99 -16.40 3.64
CA GLY A 69 14.35 -15.41 4.66
C GLY A 69 14.33 -13.95 4.17
N ALA A 70 13.78 -13.70 2.98
CA ALA A 70 13.53 -12.34 2.50
C ALA A 70 12.36 -11.70 3.26
N ARG A 71 12.43 -10.38 3.47
CA ARG A 71 11.33 -9.61 4.06
C ARG A 71 10.16 -9.51 3.07
N THR A 72 8.96 -9.31 3.60
CA THR A 72 7.74 -9.16 2.80
C THR A 72 7.02 -7.87 3.15
N ALA A 73 6.56 -7.14 2.13
CA ALA A 73 5.84 -5.89 2.32
C ALA A 73 4.58 -5.82 1.44
N LEU A 74 3.55 -5.14 1.96
CA LEU A 74 2.31 -4.84 1.25
C LEU A 74 2.11 -3.33 1.18
N ASP A 75 1.91 -2.78 0.00
CA ASP A 75 1.14 -1.54 -0.18
C ASP A 75 -0.32 -1.93 -0.43
N ILE A 76 -1.23 -1.50 0.43
CA ILE A 76 -2.65 -1.88 0.32
C ILE A 76 -3.21 -1.45 -1.02
N ASP A 77 -2.82 -0.27 -1.53
CA ASP A 77 -3.10 0.22 -2.88
C ASP A 77 -4.50 -0.18 -3.39
N TYR A 78 -5.52 0.20 -2.65
CA TYR A 78 -6.90 -0.18 -2.95
C TYR A 78 -7.44 0.58 -4.16
N ARG A 79 -7.98 -0.19 -5.12
CA ARG A 79 -8.62 0.35 -6.33
C ARG A 79 -9.96 -0.36 -6.54
N PRO A 80 -11.09 0.24 -6.16
CA PRO A 80 -12.40 -0.41 -6.12
C PRO A 80 -12.84 -0.96 -7.47
N ASN A 81 -12.49 -0.33 -8.58
CA ASN A 81 -12.80 -0.81 -9.93
C ASN A 81 -12.08 -2.14 -10.25
N LEU A 82 -10.86 -2.34 -9.77
CA LEU A 82 -10.11 -3.59 -9.98
C LEU A 82 -10.68 -4.75 -9.14
N TRP A 83 -11.32 -4.42 -8.04
CA TRP A 83 -12.03 -5.39 -7.20
C TRP A 83 -13.48 -5.64 -7.67
N GLY A 84 -13.92 -4.98 -8.74
CA GLY A 84 -15.27 -5.12 -9.29
C GLY A 84 -16.37 -4.52 -8.39
N VAL A 85 -16.02 -3.59 -7.50
CA VAL A 85 -16.98 -2.92 -6.60
C VAL A 85 -17.36 -1.50 -7.05
N ALA A 86 -16.69 -0.98 -8.09
CA ALA A 86 -17.03 0.28 -8.74
C ALA A 86 -16.81 0.19 -10.26
N GLY A 87 -17.55 0.97 -11.02
CA GLY A 87 -17.41 1.05 -12.49
C GLY A 87 -16.29 2.02 -12.91
N HIS A 88 -15.93 1.99 -14.20
CA HIS A 88 -14.94 2.93 -14.77
C HIS A 88 -15.40 4.39 -14.71
N GLY A 89 -16.73 4.64 -14.74
CA GLY A 89 -17.31 5.98 -14.61
C GLY A 89 -17.24 6.58 -13.20
N ASP A 90 -16.93 5.76 -12.18
CA ASP A 90 -16.90 6.14 -10.77
C ASP A 90 -15.49 6.50 -10.31
N GLY A 91 -14.66 7.12 -11.16
CA GLY A 91 -13.25 7.45 -10.86
C GLY A 91 -13.04 8.35 -9.64
N GLU A 92 -14.11 8.95 -9.12
CA GLU A 92 -14.12 9.74 -7.88
C GLU A 92 -14.36 8.86 -6.64
N SER A 93 -14.99 7.68 -6.80
CA SER A 93 -15.25 6.74 -5.70
C SER A 93 -14.03 5.90 -5.39
N ARG A 94 -13.04 6.50 -4.70
CA ARG A 94 -11.77 5.84 -4.40
C ARG A 94 -11.85 4.80 -3.29
N PHE A 95 -12.83 4.95 -2.39
CA PHE A 95 -12.97 4.12 -1.19
C PHE A 95 -14.39 3.61 -1.06
N VAL A 96 -14.65 2.46 -1.71
CA VAL A 96 -15.95 1.77 -1.66
C VAL A 96 -15.79 0.60 -0.69
N GLU A 97 -16.51 0.63 0.42
CA GLU A 97 -16.51 -0.46 1.40
C GLU A 97 -17.03 -1.77 0.79
N SER A 98 -16.34 -2.85 1.11
CA SER A 98 -16.72 -4.19 0.68
C SER A 98 -16.23 -5.24 1.66
N GLN A 99 -17.14 -5.89 2.37
CA GLN A 99 -16.79 -6.99 3.29
C GLN A 99 -16.03 -8.12 2.58
N LYS A 100 -16.31 -8.36 1.30
CA LYS A 100 -15.58 -9.36 0.50
C LYS A 100 -14.12 -8.95 0.31
N VAL A 101 -13.85 -7.67 0.04
CA VAL A 101 -12.49 -7.15 -0.11
C VAL A 101 -11.77 -7.20 1.23
N THR A 102 -12.40 -6.72 2.30
CA THR A 102 -11.85 -6.78 3.67
C THR A 102 -11.45 -8.21 4.03
N ALA A 103 -12.36 -9.17 3.90
CA ALA A 103 -12.07 -10.57 4.22
C ALA A 103 -10.92 -11.14 3.37
N LYS A 104 -10.86 -10.76 2.10
CA LYS A 104 -9.78 -11.18 1.18
C LYS A 104 -8.43 -10.61 1.61
N LEU A 105 -8.35 -9.32 1.88
CA LEU A 105 -7.12 -8.70 2.40
C LEU A 105 -6.70 -9.35 3.71
N GLN A 106 -7.59 -9.43 4.69
CA GLN A 106 -7.30 -10.02 6.01
C GLN A 106 -6.78 -11.46 5.93
N SER A 107 -7.24 -12.24 4.95
CA SER A 107 -6.74 -13.60 4.75
C SER A 107 -5.26 -13.68 4.36
N THR A 108 -4.65 -12.58 3.91
CA THR A 108 -3.26 -12.52 3.43
C THR A 108 -2.33 -11.67 4.31
N LEU A 109 -2.87 -10.78 5.18
CA LEU A 109 -2.07 -9.81 5.94
C LEU A 109 -1.01 -10.47 6.85
N HIS A 110 -1.24 -11.70 7.32
CA HIS A 110 -0.27 -12.46 8.13
C HIS A 110 1.00 -12.88 7.38
N LEU A 111 1.02 -12.72 6.05
CA LEU A 111 2.17 -13.05 5.20
C LEU A 111 3.21 -11.93 5.12
N PHE A 112 2.91 -10.75 5.66
CA PHE A 112 3.74 -9.56 5.51
C PHE A 112 4.44 -9.18 6.81
N ASP A 113 5.64 -8.61 6.69
CA ASP A 113 6.43 -8.03 7.77
C ASP A 113 6.18 -6.51 7.87
N LEU A 114 5.74 -5.89 6.77
CA LEU A 114 5.41 -4.47 6.67
C LEU A 114 4.12 -4.29 5.88
N ILE A 115 3.16 -3.53 6.41
CA ILE A 115 1.90 -3.19 5.73
C ILE A 115 1.77 -1.68 5.69
N VAL A 116 1.60 -1.12 4.51
CA VAL A 116 1.53 0.31 4.24
C VAL A 116 0.21 0.65 3.57
N GLY A 117 -0.43 1.72 4.00
CA GLY A 117 -1.67 2.20 3.39
C GLY A 117 -1.99 3.63 3.83
N THR A 118 -2.95 4.27 3.16
CA THR A 118 -3.59 5.48 3.67
C THR A 118 -4.58 5.14 4.79
N GLU A 119 -5.10 6.14 5.50
CA GLU A 119 -6.16 5.90 6.49
C GLU A 119 -7.34 5.16 5.88
N GLU A 120 -7.79 5.58 4.69
CA GLU A 120 -8.92 4.96 4.00
C GLU A 120 -8.61 3.54 3.50
N GLU A 121 -7.37 3.27 3.09
CA GLU A 121 -6.94 1.92 2.73
C GLU A 121 -6.93 0.99 3.94
N PHE A 122 -6.55 1.49 5.11
CA PHE A 122 -6.71 0.76 6.38
C PHE A 122 -8.19 0.57 6.74
N HIS A 123 -9.08 1.54 6.46
CA HIS A 123 -10.53 1.34 6.64
C HIS A 123 -11.03 0.12 5.85
N ILE A 124 -10.59 -0.02 4.61
CA ILE A 124 -10.94 -1.19 3.78
C ILE A 124 -10.33 -2.47 4.34
N ALA A 125 -9.06 -2.47 4.72
CA ALA A 125 -8.38 -3.66 5.24
C ALA A 125 -8.91 -4.09 6.61
N GLY A 126 -9.25 -3.14 7.48
CA GLY A 126 -9.79 -3.37 8.82
C GLY A 126 -11.29 -3.56 8.87
N GLY A 127 -12.02 -3.07 7.85
CA GLY A 127 -13.49 -3.12 7.82
C GLY A 127 -14.16 -2.15 8.79
N SER A 128 -13.55 -1.01 9.05
CA SER A 128 -14.08 0.06 9.90
C SER A 128 -13.75 1.42 9.29
N THR A 129 -14.62 2.39 9.44
CA THR A 129 -14.39 3.80 9.05
C THR A 129 -13.66 4.61 10.13
N ASP A 130 -13.45 4.04 11.30
CA ASP A 130 -12.57 4.58 12.33
C ASP A 130 -11.16 4.02 12.13
N THR A 131 -10.18 4.91 11.96
CA THR A 131 -8.80 4.52 11.64
C THR A 131 -8.14 3.68 12.73
N LEU A 132 -8.37 4.02 14.01
CA LEU A 132 -7.83 3.23 15.13
C LEU A 132 -8.44 1.83 15.19
N GLU A 133 -9.75 1.73 15.06
CA GLU A 133 -10.44 0.43 15.05
C GLU A 133 -10.03 -0.41 13.84
N ALA A 134 -9.84 0.23 12.67
CA ALA A 134 -9.34 -0.45 11.47
C ALA A 134 -7.91 -1.00 11.68
N LEU A 135 -7.00 -0.19 12.23
CA LEU A 135 -5.63 -0.62 12.55
C LEU A 135 -5.61 -1.75 13.59
N LYS A 136 -6.44 -1.67 14.63
CA LYS A 136 -6.60 -2.75 15.62
C LYS A 136 -7.11 -4.03 14.98
N ALA A 137 -8.10 -3.94 14.09
CA ALA A 137 -8.62 -5.10 13.37
C ALA A 137 -7.52 -5.75 12.49
N VAL A 138 -6.72 -4.95 11.78
CA VAL A 138 -5.55 -5.45 11.03
C VAL A 138 -4.54 -6.11 11.97
N ARG A 139 -4.26 -5.53 13.13
CA ARG A 139 -3.35 -6.10 14.14
C ARG A 139 -3.81 -7.45 14.66
N THR A 140 -5.12 -7.73 14.73
CA THR A 140 -5.61 -9.05 15.17
C THR A 140 -5.23 -10.20 14.22
N VAL A 141 -4.94 -9.89 12.96
CA VAL A 141 -4.63 -10.87 11.92
C VAL A 141 -3.20 -10.77 11.39
N SER A 142 -2.41 -9.79 11.85
CA SER A 142 -1.03 -9.58 11.38
C SER A 142 -0.14 -8.98 12.46
N ASN A 143 1.08 -9.51 12.58
CA ASN A 143 2.15 -8.95 13.42
C ASN A 143 3.07 -8.00 12.65
N ALA A 144 2.72 -7.62 11.42
CA ALA A 144 3.50 -6.71 10.60
C ALA A 144 3.63 -5.33 11.25
N THR A 145 4.72 -4.62 10.99
CA THR A 145 4.75 -3.18 11.23
C THR A 145 3.72 -2.50 10.33
N LEU A 146 2.84 -1.66 10.90
CA LEU A 146 1.83 -0.92 10.15
C LEU A 146 2.29 0.51 9.94
N VAL A 147 2.22 1.01 8.70
CA VAL A 147 2.57 2.38 8.33
C VAL A 147 1.36 3.05 7.70
N CYS A 148 0.80 4.02 8.41
CA CYS A 148 -0.37 4.76 7.98
C CYS A 148 0.04 6.10 7.34
N LYS A 149 -0.19 6.24 6.03
CA LYS A 149 0.04 7.48 5.26
C LYS A 149 -1.10 8.47 5.52
N ARG A 150 -0.78 9.71 5.86
CA ARG A 150 -1.75 10.76 6.22
C ARG A 150 -1.64 11.99 5.31
N GLY A 151 -1.22 11.78 4.07
CA GLY A 151 -1.05 12.84 3.06
C GLY A 151 -0.15 13.98 3.54
N PRO A 152 -0.62 15.23 3.53
CA PRO A 152 0.18 16.39 3.98
C PRO A 152 0.63 16.33 5.44
N MET A 153 -0.03 15.54 6.27
CA MET A 153 0.33 15.34 7.69
C MET A 153 1.49 14.33 7.86
N GLY A 154 1.98 13.76 6.76
CA GLY A 154 3.06 12.79 6.79
C GLY A 154 2.58 11.35 7.01
N ALA A 155 3.21 10.63 7.92
CA ALA A 155 2.87 9.24 8.24
C ALA A 155 3.13 8.89 9.69
N VAL A 156 2.47 7.84 10.17
CA VAL A 156 2.67 7.27 11.49
C VAL A 156 2.92 5.77 11.39
N VAL A 157 3.82 5.25 12.24
CA VAL A 157 4.22 3.84 12.28
C VAL A 157 3.81 3.22 13.60
N PHE A 158 3.34 2.00 13.52
CA PHE A 158 3.01 1.13 14.66
C PHE A 158 3.78 -0.19 14.49
N PRO A 159 4.98 -0.29 15.07
CA PRO A 159 5.77 -1.54 14.99
C PRO A 159 5.06 -2.70 15.70
N ASP A 160 4.47 -2.42 16.85
CA ASP A 160 3.87 -3.40 17.74
C ASP A 160 2.38 -3.10 17.98
N GLU A 161 1.99 -2.85 19.21
CA GLU A 161 0.62 -2.57 19.64
C GLU A 161 0.05 -1.29 19.01
N ILE A 162 -1.24 -1.28 18.76
CA ILE A 162 -1.95 -0.06 18.33
C ILE A 162 -2.37 0.72 19.58
N PRO A 163 -1.87 1.94 19.78
CA PRO A 163 -2.14 2.74 20.97
C PRO A 163 -3.59 3.25 21.01
N ALA A 164 -3.91 4.04 22.05
CA ALA A 164 -5.23 4.65 22.20
C ALA A 164 -5.45 5.84 21.26
N SER A 165 -4.38 6.47 20.78
CA SER A 165 -4.43 7.58 19.80
C SER A 165 -3.44 7.33 18.68
N LEU A 166 -3.76 7.80 17.47
CA LEU A 166 -2.82 7.79 16.33
C LEU A 166 -1.56 8.61 16.62
N ASP A 167 -1.69 9.66 17.43
CA ASP A 167 -0.58 10.56 17.76
C ASP A 167 0.43 9.93 18.75
N ASP A 168 0.08 8.79 19.36
CA ASP A 168 0.99 8.02 20.22
C ASP A 168 1.89 7.07 19.42
N GLY A 169 1.71 6.94 18.10
CA GLY A 169 2.60 6.21 17.21
C GLY A 169 3.88 6.99 16.87
N GLU A 170 4.87 6.29 16.33
CA GLU A 170 6.07 6.95 15.83
C GLU A 170 5.75 7.73 14.55
N SER A 171 5.79 9.05 14.61
CA SER A 171 5.35 9.93 13.52
C SER A 171 6.50 10.54 12.73
N GLY A 172 6.26 10.83 11.47
CA GLY A 172 7.12 11.64 10.60
C GLY A 172 6.28 12.70 9.92
N GLU A 173 6.70 13.96 10.09
CA GLU A 173 6.00 15.10 9.50
C GLU A 173 6.04 15.09 7.97
N GLY A 174 4.98 15.59 7.34
CA GLY A 174 4.93 15.85 5.90
C GLY A 174 5.78 17.04 5.49
N PHE A 175 5.93 17.23 4.20
CA PHE A 175 6.62 18.39 3.65
C PHE A 175 5.61 19.36 3.03
N PRO A 176 5.65 20.65 3.38
CA PRO A 176 4.81 21.67 2.74
C PRO A 176 5.31 21.91 1.31
N ILE A 177 4.56 21.44 0.33
CA ILE A 177 4.90 21.54 -1.08
C ILE A 177 3.69 21.91 -1.90
N GLU A 178 3.91 22.47 -3.10
CA GLU A 178 2.88 22.59 -4.12
C GLU A 178 2.68 21.25 -4.84
N VAL A 179 1.43 20.78 -4.89
CA VAL A 179 1.06 19.51 -5.52
C VAL A 179 0.67 19.74 -6.98
N PHE A 180 1.43 19.19 -7.92
CA PHE A 180 1.09 19.20 -9.34
C PHE A 180 0.16 18.05 -9.73
N ASN A 181 0.43 16.87 -9.19
CA ASN A 181 -0.43 15.69 -9.32
C ASN A 181 -0.11 14.70 -8.20
N VAL A 182 -0.98 13.72 -7.97
CA VAL A 182 -0.82 12.74 -6.89
C VAL A 182 -0.34 11.37 -7.39
N LEU A 183 -0.13 11.21 -8.69
CA LEU A 183 0.30 9.92 -9.26
C LEU A 183 1.75 9.64 -8.85
N GLY A 184 2.00 8.42 -8.38
CA GLY A 184 3.32 8.01 -7.90
C GLY A 184 3.70 8.48 -6.50
N ALA A 185 2.81 9.21 -5.78
CA ALA A 185 3.06 9.62 -4.39
C ALA A 185 3.32 8.41 -3.49
N GLY A 186 2.48 7.38 -3.61
CA GLY A 186 2.60 6.12 -2.87
C GLY A 186 3.90 5.38 -3.20
N ASP A 187 4.21 5.25 -4.50
CA ASP A 187 5.43 4.56 -4.96
C ASP A 187 6.69 5.29 -4.48
N GLY A 188 6.70 6.63 -4.57
CA GLY A 188 7.78 7.46 -4.03
C GLY A 188 7.95 7.29 -2.52
N PHE A 189 6.84 7.30 -1.77
CA PHE A 189 6.84 7.05 -0.35
C PHE A 189 7.42 5.66 -0.03
N MET A 190 6.95 4.61 -0.71
CA MET A 190 7.44 3.24 -0.53
C MET A 190 8.94 3.11 -0.81
N ALA A 191 9.47 3.78 -1.84
CA ALA A 191 10.90 3.76 -2.15
C ALA A 191 11.74 4.35 -1.00
N GLY A 192 11.32 5.50 -0.45
CA GLY A 192 11.97 6.11 0.71
C GLY A 192 11.85 5.26 1.97
N LEU A 193 10.68 4.65 2.20
CA LEU A 193 10.42 3.76 3.32
C LEU A 193 11.33 2.53 3.28
N PHE A 194 11.42 1.84 2.13
CA PHE A 194 12.28 0.66 1.97
C PHE A 194 13.75 0.98 2.19
N ARG A 195 14.20 2.15 1.74
CA ARG A 195 15.59 2.57 1.97
C ARG A 195 15.94 2.56 3.46
N GLY A 196 15.10 3.10 4.33
CA GLY A 196 15.34 3.12 5.77
C GLY A 196 15.09 1.77 6.43
N TRP A 197 13.91 1.18 6.17
CA TRP A 197 13.49 -0.08 6.80
C TRP A 197 14.43 -1.25 6.50
N LEU A 198 14.87 -1.42 5.26
CA LEU A 198 15.78 -2.51 4.88
C LEU A 198 17.19 -2.32 5.45
N ARG A 199 17.58 -1.09 5.77
CA ARG A 199 18.86 -0.77 6.41
C ARG A 199 18.82 -0.81 7.94
N GLY A 200 17.62 -0.97 8.52
CA GLY A 200 17.44 -0.96 9.97
C GLY A 200 17.65 0.42 10.59
N GLU A 201 17.37 1.49 9.84
CA GLU A 201 17.37 2.85 10.36
C GLU A 201 16.17 3.04 11.32
N ASP A 202 16.26 4.02 12.23
CA ASP A 202 15.15 4.36 13.11
C ASP A 202 13.93 4.88 12.33
N TRP A 203 12.74 4.79 12.93
CA TRP A 203 11.51 5.19 12.25
C TRP A 203 11.44 6.68 11.93
N PRO A 204 11.87 7.62 12.78
CA PRO A 204 11.93 9.04 12.43
C PRO A 204 12.75 9.30 11.16
N THR A 205 13.93 8.69 11.05
CA THR A 205 14.78 8.80 9.85
C THR A 205 14.12 8.13 8.64
N THR A 206 13.59 6.92 8.81
CA THR A 206 12.90 6.17 7.76
C THR A 206 11.70 6.93 7.21
N LEU A 207 10.85 7.46 8.07
CA LEU A 207 9.68 8.25 7.67
C LEU A 207 10.05 9.57 7.00
N LYS A 208 11.15 10.21 7.41
CA LYS A 208 11.65 11.42 6.76
C LYS A 208 12.01 11.17 5.30
N TYR A 209 12.68 10.06 4.99
CA TYR A 209 12.94 9.67 3.59
C TYR A 209 11.66 9.33 2.84
N ALA A 210 10.78 8.56 3.45
CA ALA A 210 9.51 8.18 2.85
C ALA A 210 8.66 9.40 2.47
N ASN A 211 8.46 10.32 3.42
CA ASN A 211 7.71 11.55 3.21
C ASN A 211 8.39 12.48 2.17
N ALA A 212 9.72 12.60 2.20
CA ALA A 212 10.45 13.41 1.24
C ALA A 212 10.33 12.87 -0.19
N CYS A 213 10.44 11.54 -0.38
CA CYS A 213 10.29 10.91 -1.69
C CYS A 213 8.85 11.05 -2.23
N GLY A 214 7.84 10.85 -1.38
CA GLY A 214 6.44 11.07 -1.75
C GLY A 214 6.16 12.52 -2.12
N ALA A 215 6.65 13.48 -1.33
CA ALA A 215 6.54 14.90 -1.60
C ALA A 215 7.24 15.29 -2.91
N PHE A 216 8.42 14.75 -3.16
CA PHE A 216 9.15 14.99 -4.42
C PHE A 216 8.35 14.48 -5.62
N ALA A 217 7.76 13.28 -5.53
CA ALA A 217 6.96 12.69 -6.61
C ALA A 217 5.79 13.60 -7.00
N VAL A 218 5.03 14.14 -6.03
CA VAL A 218 3.85 14.97 -6.32
C VAL A 218 4.19 16.42 -6.71
N SER A 219 5.44 16.86 -6.52
CA SER A 219 5.92 18.20 -6.91
C SER A 219 6.40 18.28 -8.37
N ARG A 220 6.26 17.22 -9.15
CA ARG A 220 6.75 17.10 -10.53
C ARG A 220 5.65 16.77 -11.50
N HIS A 221 5.83 17.19 -12.76
CA HIS A 221 5.09 16.61 -13.88
C HIS A 221 5.68 15.21 -14.09
N GLY A 222 4.88 14.18 -13.89
CA GLY A 222 5.25 12.75 -13.86
C GLY A 222 6.13 12.24 -14.96
#